data_5f3d9289935f3007c68ceb9636e5241f
#
_entry.id   5f3d9289935f3007c68ceb9636e5241f
#
_cell.length_a   1.000
_cell.length_b   1.000
_cell.length_c   1.000
_cell.angle_alpha   90.00
_cell.angle_beta   90.00
_cell.angle_gamma   90.00
#
_symmetry.space_group_name_H-M   'P 1'
#
loop_
_entity.id
_entity.type
_entity.pdbx_description
1 polymer ?
#
loop_
_entity_poly.entity_id
_entity_poly.type
_entity_poly.pdbx_seq_one_letter_code
_entity_poly.pdbx_strand_id
1 'polypeptide(L)'
;MTDKKWQTPKQLKELLVELVGWRSVTQTDDEKQFPYRLQEKLRSLDYFQANPEQISFFNIDPERPSVSALYLNEKATKTVVLFGHFDTVPIEDFGEQKAIATHPDLITQYFEEHVEDAPENPTQIQMCNIYCASAI
;
A
#
# COMPACT_ATOMS: atom_id res chain seq x y z
N MET A 1 8.63 22.75 -14.85
CA MET A 1 7.94 22.62 -13.55
C MET A 1 7.93 21.13 -13.26
N THR A 2 8.69 20.67 -12.27
CA THR A 2 8.68 19.28 -11.83
C THR A 2 7.30 18.98 -11.24
N ASP A 3 6.62 18.03 -11.83
CA ASP A 3 5.30 17.61 -11.39
C ASP A 3 5.48 16.92 -10.03
N LYS A 4 5.14 17.65 -8.97
CA LYS A 4 5.32 17.16 -7.59
C LYS A 4 4.32 16.04 -7.35
N LYS A 5 4.79 14.80 -7.39
CA LYS A 5 3.97 13.60 -7.15
C LYS A 5 3.58 13.47 -5.68
N TRP A 6 2.39 12.92 -5.44
CA TRP A 6 1.87 12.51 -4.10
C TRP A 6 1.78 13.63 -3.06
N GLN A 7 1.41 14.83 -3.48
CA GLN A 7 1.31 15.99 -2.59
C GLN A 7 -0.13 16.40 -2.27
N THR A 8 -1.09 15.90 -3.02
CA THR A 8 -2.50 16.18 -2.79
C THR A 8 -3.22 14.96 -2.24
N PRO A 9 -4.32 15.14 -1.47
CA PRO A 9 -5.13 14.00 -1.00
C PRO A 9 -5.56 13.08 -2.13
N LYS A 10 -5.93 13.63 -3.28
CA LYS A 10 -6.29 12.85 -4.47
C LYS A 10 -5.14 11.97 -4.95
N GLN A 11 -3.94 12.54 -5.11
CA GLN A 11 -2.76 11.79 -5.53
C GLN A 11 -2.37 10.69 -4.52
N LEU A 12 -2.53 10.97 -3.22
CA LEU A 12 -2.27 9.99 -2.17
C LEU A 12 -3.29 8.85 -2.20
N LYS A 13 -4.58 9.16 -2.42
CA LYS A 13 -5.62 8.14 -2.60
C LYS A 13 -5.31 7.27 -3.82
N GLU A 14 -4.98 7.86 -4.97
CA GLU A 14 -4.62 7.14 -6.19
C GLU A 14 -3.41 6.22 -5.96
N LEU A 15 -2.39 6.69 -5.25
CA LEU A 15 -1.24 5.87 -4.87
C LEU A 15 -1.64 4.70 -3.97
N LEU A 16 -2.47 4.94 -2.96
CA LEU A 16 -2.94 3.90 -2.05
C LEU A 16 -3.73 2.82 -2.79
N VAL A 17 -4.66 3.22 -3.66
CA VAL A 17 -5.45 2.29 -4.50
C VAL A 17 -4.53 1.45 -5.38
N GLU A 18 -3.51 2.06 -5.98
CA GLU A 18 -2.52 1.35 -6.78
C GLU A 18 -1.75 0.31 -5.94
N LEU A 19 -1.25 0.69 -4.76
CA LEU A 19 -0.48 -0.19 -3.88
C LEU A 19 -1.32 -1.37 -3.38
N VAL A 20 -2.57 -1.13 -2.99
CA VAL A 20 -3.50 -2.19 -2.57
C VAL A 20 -3.79 -3.16 -3.73
N GLY A 21 -3.92 -2.63 -4.95
CA GLY A 21 -4.14 -3.43 -6.16
C GLY A 21 -2.97 -4.36 -6.51
N TRP A 22 -1.78 -4.18 -5.91
CA TRP A 22 -0.65 -5.10 -6.11
C TRP A 22 -0.76 -6.42 -5.36
N ARG A 23 -1.78 -6.58 -4.50
CA ARG A 23 -2.20 -7.84 -3.90
C ARG A 23 -1.11 -8.55 -3.09
N SER A 24 -0.48 -7.83 -2.18
CA SER A 24 0.62 -8.35 -1.35
C SER A 24 0.20 -9.35 -0.25
N VAL A 25 -0.69 -10.27 -0.59
CA VAL A 25 -1.17 -11.30 0.34
C VAL A 25 -0.02 -12.22 0.73
N THR A 26 0.16 -12.41 2.03
CA THR A 26 1.24 -13.23 2.61
C THR A 26 1.33 -14.62 1.96
N GLN A 27 2.54 -15.06 1.63
CA GLN A 27 2.87 -16.35 0.99
C GLN A 27 2.40 -16.49 -0.47
N THR A 28 2.07 -15.40 -1.14
CA THR A 28 1.78 -15.40 -2.58
C THR A 28 2.98 -14.93 -3.41
N ASP A 29 2.94 -15.22 -4.71
CA ASP A 29 3.95 -14.69 -5.63
C ASP A 29 3.81 -13.17 -5.82
N ASP A 30 2.62 -12.63 -5.67
CA ASP A 30 2.39 -11.17 -5.70
C ASP A 30 3.09 -10.46 -4.53
N GLU A 31 3.10 -11.06 -3.32
CA GLU A 31 3.87 -10.56 -2.19
C GLU A 31 5.37 -10.47 -2.54
N LYS A 32 5.93 -11.53 -3.16
CA LYS A 32 7.34 -11.56 -3.57
C LYS A 32 7.68 -10.49 -4.61
N GLN A 33 6.73 -10.11 -5.45
CA GLN A 33 6.91 -9.09 -6.49
C GLN A 33 6.73 -7.67 -5.97
N PHE A 34 6.04 -7.46 -4.84
CA PHE A 34 5.74 -6.15 -4.30
C PHE A 34 7.00 -5.28 -4.09
N PRO A 35 8.10 -5.76 -3.47
CA PRO A 35 9.31 -4.97 -3.27
C PRO A 35 9.92 -4.45 -4.58
N TYR A 36 9.89 -5.25 -5.64
CA TYR A 36 10.43 -4.86 -6.94
C TYR A 36 9.56 -3.78 -7.61
N ARG A 37 8.24 -3.92 -7.56
CA ARG A 37 7.30 -2.88 -8.03
C ARG A 37 7.49 -1.57 -7.23
N LEU A 38 7.67 -1.68 -5.91
CA LEU A 38 7.94 -0.53 -5.05
C LEU A 38 9.26 0.15 -5.40
N GLN A 39 10.32 -0.61 -5.67
CA GLN A 39 11.59 -0.06 -6.13
C GLN A 39 11.42 0.73 -7.44
N GLU A 40 10.71 0.19 -8.41
CA GLU A 40 10.44 0.87 -9.68
C GLU A 40 9.64 2.15 -9.46
N LYS A 41 8.65 2.11 -8.58
CA LYS A 41 7.85 3.27 -8.20
C LYS A 41 8.71 4.37 -7.59
N LEU A 42 9.59 4.02 -6.65
CA LEU A 42 10.54 4.96 -6.04
C LEU A 42 11.50 5.53 -7.06
N ARG A 43 12.03 4.70 -7.97
CA ARG A 43 12.89 5.14 -9.08
C ARG A 43 12.21 6.12 -10.03
N SER A 44 10.88 6.17 -10.06
CA SER A 44 10.14 7.16 -10.85
C SER A 44 10.16 8.58 -10.27
N LEU A 45 10.71 8.77 -9.05
CA LEU A 45 10.86 10.07 -8.41
C LEU A 45 12.18 10.72 -8.82
N ASP A 46 12.16 12.02 -9.08
CA ASP A 46 13.31 12.79 -9.56
C ASP A 46 14.56 12.59 -8.67
N TYR A 47 14.38 12.59 -7.34
CA TYR A 47 15.47 12.37 -6.40
C TYR A 47 16.15 11.01 -6.60
N PHE A 48 15.38 9.95 -6.70
CA PHE A 48 15.91 8.58 -6.85
C PHE A 48 16.34 8.27 -8.28
N GLN A 49 15.87 9.02 -9.28
CA GLN A 49 16.47 8.99 -10.62
C GLN A 49 17.90 9.53 -10.61
N ALA A 50 18.12 10.61 -9.85
CA ALA A 50 19.44 11.22 -9.72
C ALA A 50 20.37 10.45 -8.74
N ASN A 51 19.81 9.64 -7.84
CA ASN A 51 20.52 8.92 -6.78
C ASN A 51 20.04 7.46 -6.69
N PRO A 52 20.21 6.65 -7.73
CA PRO A 52 19.66 5.28 -7.78
C PRO A 52 20.28 4.35 -6.72
N GLU A 53 21.49 4.61 -6.26
CA GLU A 53 22.18 3.88 -5.19
C GLU A 53 21.53 4.06 -3.81
N GLN A 54 20.66 5.06 -3.65
CA GLN A 54 19.91 5.29 -2.41
C GLN A 54 18.71 4.36 -2.25
N ILE A 55 18.44 3.50 -3.23
CA ILE A 55 17.46 2.42 -3.10
C ILE A 55 18.20 1.09 -3.07
N SER A 56 17.98 0.32 -2.01
CA SER A 56 18.63 -0.99 -1.83
C SER A 56 17.63 -2.03 -1.34
N PHE A 57 18.00 -3.30 -1.56
CA PHE A 57 17.27 -4.43 -0.98
C PHE A 57 18.04 -5.00 0.21
N PHE A 58 17.29 -5.38 1.23
CA PHE A 58 17.78 -6.22 2.32
C PHE A 58 17.17 -7.61 2.16
N ASN A 59 18.02 -8.59 1.91
CA ASN A 59 17.61 -9.97 1.69
C ASN A 59 17.98 -10.80 2.93
N ILE A 60 17.23 -10.62 4.03
CA ILE A 60 17.31 -11.55 5.16
C ILE A 60 16.73 -12.91 4.74
N ASP A 61 15.61 -12.86 4.01
CA ASP A 61 15.02 -13.99 3.30
C ASP A 61 15.12 -13.72 1.79
N PRO A 62 15.81 -14.58 1.01
CA PRO A 62 15.94 -14.39 -0.43
C PRO A 62 14.62 -14.33 -1.21
N GLU A 63 13.58 -14.97 -0.67
CA GLU A 63 12.24 -14.96 -1.29
C GLU A 63 11.41 -13.75 -0.89
N ARG A 64 11.81 -13.02 0.17
CA ARG A 64 11.06 -11.88 0.74
C ARG A 64 11.95 -10.69 1.00
N PRO A 65 12.44 -10.03 -0.06
CA PRO A 65 13.32 -8.89 0.10
C PRO A 65 12.57 -7.70 0.70
N SER A 66 13.26 -6.96 1.58
CA SER A 66 12.81 -5.66 2.06
C SER A 66 13.44 -4.55 1.22
N VAL A 67 12.69 -3.50 0.93
CA VAL A 67 13.18 -2.31 0.22
C VAL A 67 13.56 -1.24 1.23
N SER A 68 14.73 -0.65 1.06
CA SER A 68 15.14 0.58 1.74
C SER A 68 15.34 1.69 0.74
N ALA A 69 14.85 2.89 1.08
CA ALA A 69 15.06 4.10 0.31
C ALA A 69 15.55 5.20 1.25
N LEU A 70 16.68 5.80 0.91
CA LEU A 70 17.32 6.83 1.72
C LEU A 70 17.27 8.19 1.02
N TYR A 71 16.58 9.15 1.63
CA TYR A 71 16.64 10.55 1.22
C TYR A 71 17.68 11.28 2.05
N LEU A 72 18.77 11.71 1.41
CA LEU A 72 19.86 12.43 2.05
C LEU A 72 19.66 13.94 1.92
N ASN A 73 19.87 14.63 3.03
CA ASN A 73 20.03 16.07 3.09
C ASN A 73 21.35 16.38 3.80
N GLU A 74 22.32 16.92 3.07
CA GLU A 74 23.67 17.22 3.60
C GLU A 74 23.67 18.13 4.83
N LYS A 75 22.62 18.94 5.02
CA LYS A 75 22.45 19.84 6.16
C LYS A 75 21.74 19.20 7.35
N ALA A 76 21.27 17.96 7.19
CA ALA A 76 20.55 17.29 8.26
C ALA A 76 21.51 16.82 9.36
N THR A 77 21.13 17.11 10.60
CA THR A 77 21.84 16.65 11.81
C THR A 77 21.14 15.49 12.49
N LYS A 78 19.99 15.07 11.96
CA LYS A 78 19.16 13.99 12.48
C LYS A 78 18.63 13.14 11.34
N THR A 79 18.43 11.86 11.61
CA THR A 79 17.80 10.92 10.70
C THR A 79 16.44 10.53 11.27
N VAL A 80 15.41 10.50 10.40
CA VAL A 80 14.11 9.92 10.70
C VAL A 80 14.02 8.62 9.93
N VAL A 81 13.70 7.53 10.61
CA VAL A 81 13.47 6.23 10.01
C VAL A 81 11.97 5.97 10.05
N LEU A 82 11.39 5.73 8.87
CA LEU A 82 10.02 5.26 8.71
C LEU A 82 10.10 3.83 8.24
N PHE A 83 9.34 2.94 8.87
CA PHE A 83 9.25 1.56 8.43
C PHE A 83 7.82 1.05 8.56
N GLY A 84 7.49 0.08 7.74
CA GLY A 84 6.19 -0.59 7.75
C GLY A 84 6.31 -1.91 7.00
N HIS A 85 5.28 -2.75 7.13
CA HIS A 85 5.14 -3.95 6.34
C HIS A 85 4.14 -3.72 5.20
N PHE A 86 4.28 -4.48 4.13
CA PHE A 86 3.40 -4.43 2.96
C PHE A 86 2.62 -5.73 2.76
N ASP A 87 3.01 -6.80 3.44
CA ASP A 87 2.25 -8.04 3.41
C ASP A 87 0.91 -7.89 4.12
N THR A 88 -0.10 -8.51 3.55
CA THR A 88 -1.48 -8.45 4.03
C THR A 88 -1.99 -9.84 4.40
N VAL A 89 -3.04 -9.88 5.21
CA VAL A 89 -3.74 -11.12 5.55
C VAL A 89 -4.38 -11.76 4.32
N PRO A 90 -4.63 -13.08 4.35
CA PRO A 90 -5.40 -13.77 3.34
C PRO A 90 -6.77 -13.12 3.09
N ILE A 91 -7.26 -13.22 1.85
CA ILE A 91 -8.53 -12.60 1.43
C ILE A 91 -9.72 -13.60 1.46
N GLU A 92 -9.51 -14.79 2.04
CA GLU A 92 -10.50 -15.86 2.12
C GLU A 92 -11.76 -15.43 2.87
N ASP A 93 -11.62 -14.59 3.87
CA ASP A 93 -12.73 -14.08 4.68
C ASP A 93 -13.69 -13.16 3.90
N PHE A 94 -13.27 -12.68 2.71
CA PHE A 94 -14.16 -11.95 1.80
C PHE A 94 -15.16 -12.86 1.07
N GLY A 95 -15.06 -14.20 1.21
CA GLY A 95 -16.02 -15.13 0.63
C GLY A 95 -16.15 -14.97 -0.89
N GLU A 96 -17.37 -14.68 -1.37
CA GLU A 96 -17.66 -14.46 -2.78
C GLU A 96 -17.06 -13.16 -3.34
N GLN A 97 -16.73 -12.18 -2.46
CA GLN A 97 -16.16 -10.89 -2.83
C GLN A 97 -14.65 -10.92 -2.98
N LYS A 98 -13.99 -12.07 -2.91
CA LYS A 98 -12.52 -12.21 -3.08
C LYS A 98 -11.98 -11.51 -4.32
N ALA A 99 -12.73 -11.55 -5.43
CA ALA A 99 -12.31 -10.94 -6.68
C ALA A 99 -12.15 -9.42 -6.60
N ILE A 100 -12.87 -8.76 -5.69
CA ILE A 100 -12.85 -7.30 -5.49
C ILE A 100 -12.16 -6.88 -4.20
N ALA A 101 -11.71 -7.81 -3.37
CA ALA A 101 -11.12 -7.53 -2.06
C ALA A 101 -9.92 -6.57 -2.10
N THR A 102 -9.16 -6.57 -3.19
CA THR A 102 -8.00 -5.68 -3.42
C THR A 102 -8.32 -4.52 -4.37
N HIS A 103 -9.59 -4.24 -4.59
CA HIS A 103 -10.08 -3.11 -5.37
C HIS A 103 -10.89 -2.16 -4.45
N PRO A 104 -10.25 -1.17 -3.81
CA PRO A 104 -10.89 -0.34 -2.78
C PRO A 104 -12.21 0.31 -3.18
N ASP A 105 -12.29 0.82 -4.41
CA ASP A 105 -13.53 1.47 -4.87
C ASP A 105 -14.67 0.45 -5.04
N LEU A 106 -14.38 -0.76 -5.56
CA LEU A 106 -15.39 -1.81 -5.74
C LEU A 106 -15.86 -2.41 -4.42
N ILE A 107 -14.95 -2.66 -3.49
CA ILE A 107 -15.31 -3.21 -2.19
C ILE A 107 -16.07 -2.19 -1.35
N THR A 108 -15.74 -0.90 -1.46
CA THR A 108 -16.47 0.18 -0.81
C THR A 108 -17.90 0.25 -1.34
N GLN A 109 -18.08 0.24 -2.68
CA GLN A 109 -19.40 0.23 -3.29
C GLN A 109 -20.22 -0.99 -2.84
N TYR A 110 -19.61 -2.17 -2.81
CA TYR A 110 -20.27 -3.38 -2.34
C TYR A 110 -20.79 -3.22 -0.90
N PHE A 111 -19.98 -2.70 0.01
CA PHE A 111 -20.40 -2.49 1.40
C PHE A 111 -21.47 -1.41 1.53
N GLU A 112 -21.42 -0.34 0.74
CA GLU A 112 -22.44 0.70 0.73
C GLU A 112 -23.82 0.16 0.28
N GLU A 113 -23.83 -0.74 -0.73
CA GLU A 113 -25.04 -1.36 -1.23
C GLU A 113 -25.62 -2.43 -0.28
N HIS A 114 -24.80 -3.02 0.62
CA HIS A 114 -25.16 -4.12 1.50
C HIS A 114 -25.06 -3.75 3.00
N VAL A 115 -25.14 -2.47 3.32
CA VAL A 115 -25.07 -2.00 4.73
C VAL A 115 -26.19 -2.61 5.58
N GLU A 116 -27.38 -2.87 5.00
CA GLU A 116 -28.50 -3.45 5.71
C GLU A 116 -28.31 -4.94 6.02
N ASP A 117 -27.45 -5.62 5.27
CA ASP A 117 -27.09 -7.03 5.47
C ASP A 117 -25.91 -7.21 6.46
N ALA A 118 -25.35 -6.10 6.94
CA ALA A 118 -24.23 -6.17 7.87
C ALA A 118 -24.68 -6.86 9.17
N PRO A 119 -23.96 -7.92 9.61
CA PRO A 119 -24.32 -8.61 10.85
C PRO A 119 -24.31 -7.62 12.02
N GLU A 120 -25.26 -7.79 12.95
CA GLU A 120 -25.44 -6.95 14.15
C GLU A 120 -24.20 -6.92 15.09
N ASN A 121 -23.06 -7.41 14.63
CA ASN A 121 -21.83 -7.42 15.39
C ASN A 121 -21.16 -6.02 15.33
N PRO A 122 -21.14 -5.27 16.45
CA PRO A 122 -20.57 -3.92 16.50
C PRO A 122 -19.11 -3.84 16.01
N THR A 123 -18.36 -4.93 16.14
CA THR A 123 -16.94 -4.99 15.71
C THR A 123 -16.82 -4.98 14.18
N GLN A 124 -17.73 -5.65 13.47
CA GLN A 124 -17.73 -5.66 12.00
C GLN A 124 -18.20 -4.32 11.43
N ILE A 125 -19.21 -3.69 12.06
CA ILE A 125 -19.66 -2.35 11.70
C ILE A 125 -18.51 -1.33 11.92
N GLN A 126 -17.75 -1.49 13.00
CA GLN A 126 -16.62 -0.63 13.29
C GLN A 126 -15.47 -0.80 12.25
N MET A 127 -15.22 -2.01 11.78
CA MET A 127 -14.28 -2.25 10.68
C MET A 127 -14.77 -1.65 9.35
N CYS A 128 -16.04 -1.82 8.98
CA CYS A 128 -16.62 -1.15 7.81
C CYS A 128 -16.47 0.38 7.90
N ASN A 129 -16.77 0.98 9.05
CA ASN A 129 -16.61 2.42 9.26
C ASN A 129 -15.15 2.89 9.18
N ILE A 130 -14.19 2.09 9.59
CA ILE A 130 -12.76 2.41 9.45
C ILE A 130 -12.37 2.42 7.96
N TYR A 131 -12.82 1.45 7.18
CA TYR A 131 -12.54 1.39 5.73
C TYR A 131 -13.27 2.49 4.96
N CYS A 132 -14.53 2.79 5.29
CA CYS A 132 -15.29 3.88 4.66
C CYS A 132 -14.80 5.27 5.07
N ALA A 133 -14.41 5.49 6.32
CA ALA A 133 -13.88 6.77 6.80
C ALA A 133 -12.49 7.10 6.24
N SER A 134 -11.75 6.11 5.77
CA SER A 134 -10.45 6.30 5.11
C SER A 134 -10.60 6.71 3.64
N ALA A 135 -11.81 6.73 3.11
CA ALA A 135 -12.10 7.03 1.70
C ALA A 135 -12.52 8.50 1.45
N ILE A 136 -12.49 9.36 2.48
CA ILE A 136 -12.74 10.81 2.38
C ILE A 136 -11.36 11.54 2.48
#